data_0638520277e2bc280fa1cba8a4f76903
#
_entry.id   0638520277e2bc280fa1cba8a4f76903
#
_cell.length_a   1.000
_cell.length_b   1.000
_cell.length_c   1.000
_cell.angle_alpha   90.00
_cell.angle_beta   90.00
_cell.angle_gamma   90.00
#
_symmetry.space_group_name_H-M   'P 1'
#
loop_
_entity.id
_entity.type
_entity.pdbx_description
1 polymer ?
#
loop_
_entity_poly.entity_id
_entity_poly.type
_entity_poly.pdbx_seq_one_letter_code
_entity_poly.pdbx_strand_id
1 'polypeptide(L)'
;MQSEAELKDMVHRMMPLVAQAAGLPFKREPLVLRRSREQVRDYVIHKFDEDLPPGDLAGLQSSLRLFGLIPDSLQLRSTMIDLLTEQIAGYYDPDSNALYIPADIEPFQLRVVVSHELVHALQDQYVKLDSIITQRRRNDRRSAAQAVLEGQATVAQIPVLMPEQKPDTFPLGWFWKQRAVMAQQQARMQQFSKAPLWLREGLVFPYLGGADFVIWYRRKYFDESILDPLHMPTSTEQILHPDRYAAKDEPTDLSFTGPKVDTVQYEDNLGEFETRLLFQQWLNDEAEAARLAQGWDGDRYQVLGDKADALVWYSVWDDGVAAARFAHGLERAWAKRRASEPAGRRSEIQQLAIQGRPGVRLVDAPAIWKGWTTLPAVRLSAGNE
;
A
#
# COMPACT_ATOMS: atom_id res chain seq x y z
N MET A 1 -13.23 30.64 -13.69
CA MET A 1 -13.22 29.19 -14.02
C MET A 1 -12.69 29.04 -15.44
N GLN A 2 -11.71 28.17 -15.66
CA GLN A 2 -11.24 27.85 -17.01
C GLN A 2 -12.33 27.07 -17.76
N SER A 3 -12.51 27.37 -19.03
CA SER A 3 -13.46 26.68 -19.91
C SER A 3 -12.96 25.24 -20.21
N GLU A 4 -13.85 24.37 -20.68
CA GLU A 4 -13.45 23.02 -21.15
C GLU A 4 -12.43 23.09 -22.28
N ALA A 5 -12.53 24.07 -23.16
CA ALA A 5 -11.57 24.30 -24.24
C ALA A 5 -10.16 24.62 -23.70
N GLU A 6 -10.06 25.50 -22.69
CA GLU A 6 -8.78 25.82 -22.06
C GLU A 6 -8.17 24.62 -21.30
N LEU A 7 -9.02 23.80 -20.68
CA LEU A 7 -8.57 22.59 -20.01
C LEU A 7 -8.04 21.55 -21.02
N LYS A 8 -8.75 21.36 -22.12
CA LYS A 8 -8.33 20.48 -23.22
C LYS A 8 -7.00 20.93 -23.85
N ASP A 9 -6.87 22.23 -24.08
CA ASP A 9 -5.66 22.83 -24.59
C ASP A 9 -4.47 22.70 -23.60
N MET A 10 -4.73 22.78 -22.29
CA MET A 10 -3.72 22.49 -21.25
C MET A 10 -3.24 21.03 -21.33
N VAL A 11 -4.16 20.07 -21.37
CA VAL A 11 -3.84 18.64 -21.51
C VAL A 11 -2.99 18.40 -22.75
N HIS A 12 -3.41 18.90 -23.89
CA HIS A 12 -2.67 18.76 -25.15
C HIS A 12 -1.23 19.31 -25.07
N ARG A 13 -1.04 20.47 -24.41
CA ARG A 13 0.31 21.02 -24.21
C ARG A 13 1.15 20.26 -23.20
N MET A 14 0.54 19.62 -22.19
CA MET A 14 1.26 18.88 -21.16
C MET A 14 1.63 17.46 -21.59
N MET A 15 0.89 16.83 -22.49
CA MET A 15 1.14 15.47 -22.96
C MET A 15 2.60 15.23 -23.46
N PRO A 16 3.19 16.04 -24.34
CA PRO A 16 4.55 15.83 -24.79
C PRO A 16 5.59 15.97 -23.66
N LEU A 17 5.33 16.83 -22.67
CA LEU A 17 6.20 17.00 -21.51
C LEU A 17 6.13 15.79 -20.59
N VAL A 18 4.92 15.26 -20.36
CA VAL A 18 4.71 14.04 -19.58
C VAL A 18 5.33 12.84 -20.30
N ALA A 19 5.13 12.70 -21.61
CA ALA A 19 5.74 11.63 -22.41
C ALA A 19 7.26 11.63 -22.30
N GLN A 20 7.88 12.81 -22.38
CA GLN A 20 9.33 12.97 -22.22
C GLN A 20 9.78 12.61 -20.80
N ALA A 21 9.06 13.08 -19.77
CA ALA A 21 9.39 12.84 -18.37
C ALA A 21 9.24 11.36 -17.96
N ALA A 22 8.23 10.68 -18.50
CA ALA A 22 7.95 9.27 -18.26
C ALA A 22 8.79 8.33 -19.15
N GLY A 23 9.41 8.84 -20.22
CA GLY A 23 10.17 8.05 -21.18
C GLY A 23 9.31 7.20 -22.13
N LEU A 24 8.02 7.49 -22.26
CA LEU A 24 7.06 6.71 -23.05
C LEU A 24 6.13 7.63 -23.85
N PRO A 25 5.87 7.36 -25.14
CA PRO A 25 4.92 8.16 -25.93
C PRO A 25 3.47 7.79 -25.60
N PHE A 26 2.56 8.75 -25.65
CA PHE A 26 1.13 8.47 -25.64
C PHE A 26 0.71 7.75 -26.94
N LYS A 27 -0.09 6.69 -26.80
CA LYS A 27 -0.71 5.96 -27.91
C LYS A 27 -2.07 6.57 -28.29
N ARG A 28 -2.72 7.22 -27.33
CA ARG A 28 -4.01 7.90 -27.49
C ARG A 28 -4.08 9.12 -26.54
N GLU A 29 -4.83 10.14 -26.94
CA GLU A 29 -5.14 11.28 -26.09
C GLU A 29 -6.29 10.91 -25.15
N PRO A 30 -6.17 11.14 -23.82
CA PRO A 30 -7.26 10.93 -22.91
C PRO A 30 -8.29 12.06 -23.04
N LEU A 31 -9.55 11.76 -22.77
CA LEU A 31 -10.57 12.77 -22.60
C LEU A 31 -10.30 13.57 -21.31
N VAL A 32 -10.77 14.81 -21.27
CA VAL A 32 -10.73 15.62 -20.04
C VAL A 32 -12.10 16.22 -19.79
N LEU A 33 -12.65 15.97 -18.62
CA LEU A 33 -14.02 16.31 -18.26
C LEU A 33 -14.08 16.96 -16.87
N ARG A 34 -15.03 17.86 -16.69
CA ARG A 34 -15.33 18.47 -15.38
C ARG A 34 -16.33 17.61 -14.61
N ARG A 35 -16.15 17.58 -13.28
CA ARG A 35 -17.06 16.91 -12.35
C ARG A 35 -17.37 17.82 -11.16
N SER A 36 -18.60 17.74 -10.65
CA SER A 36 -18.92 18.33 -9.35
C SER A 36 -18.29 17.51 -8.22
N ARG A 37 -18.15 18.09 -7.01
CA ARG A 37 -17.69 17.37 -5.83
C ARG A 37 -18.58 16.18 -5.49
N GLU A 38 -19.87 16.27 -5.74
CA GLU A 38 -20.81 15.17 -5.56
C GLU A 38 -20.51 14.02 -6.54
N GLN A 39 -20.32 14.31 -7.81
CA GLN A 39 -19.95 13.30 -8.82
C GLN A 39 -18.60 12.63 -8.53
N VAL A 40 -17.63 13.38 -8.00
CA VAL A 40 -16.34 12.83 -7.55
C VAL A 40 -16.56 11.89 -6.38
N ARG A 41 -17.39 12.28 -5.38
CA ARG A 41 -17.71 11.42 -4.24
C ARG A 41 -18.44 10.15 -4.67
N ASP A 42 -19.39 10.23 -5.58
CA ASP A 42 -20.12 9.09 -6.12
C ASP A 42 -19.18 8.10 -6.82
N TYR A 43 -18.23 8.62 -7.60
CA TYR A 43 -17.20 7.79 -8.21
C TYR A 43 -16.32 7.09 -7.17
N VAL A 44 -15.86 7.82 -6.15
CA VAL A 44 -15.06 7.24 -5.05
C VAL A 44 -15.83 6.11 -4.37
N ILE A 45 -17.10 6.31 -4.07
CA ILE A 45 -17.95 5.29 -3.44
C ILE A 45 -18.07 4.06 -4.35
N HIS A 46 -18.38 4.28 -5.63
CA HIS A 46 -18.55 3.20 -6.59
C HIS A 46 -17.27 2.38 -6.74
N LYS A 47 -16.14 3.03 -6.99
CA LYS A 47 -14.84 2.39 -7.16
C LYS A 47 -14.38 1.67 -5.89
N PHE A 48 -14.59 2.28 -4.73
CA PHE A 48 -14.29 1.66 -3.43
C PHE A 48 -15.07 0.35 -3.21
N ASP A 49 -16.38 0.36 -3.50
CA ASP A 49 -17.23 -0.83 -3.32
C ASP A 49 -16.93 -1.93 -4.36
N GLU A 50 -16.44 -1.54 -5.55
CA GLU A 50 -15.97 -2.47 -6.57
C GLU A 50 -14.62 -3.12 -6.18
N ASP A 51 -13.65 -2.31 -5.76
CA ASP A 51 -12.29 -2.77 -5.42
C ASP A 51 -12.27 -3.55 -4.11
N LEU A 52 -13.14 -3.20 -3.15
CA LEU A 52 -13.23 -3.82 -1.83
C LEU A 52 -14.69 -4.20 -1.50
N PRO A 53 -15.19 -5.34 -2.04
CA PRO A 53 -16.54 -5.81 -1.77
C PRO A 53 -16.84 -6.01 -0.28
N PRO A 54 -18.11 -5.98 0.14
CA PRO A 54 -18.51 -5.99 1.55
C PRO A 54 -17.90 -7.10 2.42
N GLY A 55 -17.71 -8.30 1.86
CA GLY A 55 -17.08 -9.43 2.57
C GLY A 55 -15.60 -9.22 2.81
N ASP A 56 -14.88 -8.76 1.80
CA ASP A 56 -13.43 -8.45 1.90
C ASP A 56 -13.20 -7.25 2.81
N LEU A 57 -14.05 -6.22 2.72
CA LEU A 57 -14.02 -5.06 3.61
C LEU A 57 -14.22 -5.44 5.09
N ALA A 58 -15.21 -6.28 5.38
CA ALA A 58 -15.46 -6.74 6.74
C ALA A 58 -14.29 -7.55 7.29
N GLY A 59 -13.70 -8.42 6.46
CA GLY A 59 -12.51 -9.20 6.81
C GLY A 59 -11.29 -8.32 7.05
N LEU A 60 -11.03 -7.36 6.17
CA LEU A 60 -9.95 -6.39 6.34
C LEU A 60 -10.14 -5.56 7.61
N GLN A 61 -11.34 -5.04 7.86
CA GLN A 61 -11.62 -4.29 9.09
C GLN A 61 -11.36 -5.14 10.35
N SER A 62 -11.76 -6.40 10.33
CA SER A 62 -11.51 -7.32 11.44
C SER A 62 -10.03 -7.60 11.64
N SER A 63 -9.28 -7.83 10.55
CA SER A 63 -7.81 -8.04 10.64
C SER A 63 -7.10 -6.82 11.21
N LEU A 64 -7.42 -5.62 10.73
CA LEU A 64 -6.82 -4.38 11.22
C LEU A 64 -7.10 -4.12 12.70
N ARG A 65 -8.31 -4.46 13.19
CA ARG A 65 -8.64 -4.42 14.62
C ARG A 65 -7.86 -5.45 15.41
N LEU A 66 -7.76 -6.68 14.91
CA LEU A 66 -7.00 -7.75 15.56
C LEU A 66 -5.51 -7.47 15.63
N PHE A 67 -4.93 -6.82 14.64
CA PHE A 67 -3.56 -6.31 14.71
C PHE A 67 -3.44 -5.02 15.55
N GLY A 68 -4.58 -4.36 15.87
CA GLY A 68 -4.62 -3.09 16.59
C GLY A 68 -4.11 -1.91 15.76
N LEU A 69 -4.25 -1.99 14.46
CA LEU A 69 -3.87 -0.94 13.51
C LEU A 69 -4.96 0.13 13.36
N ILE A 70 -6.19 -0.23 13.72
CA ILE A 70 -7.32 0.70 13.83
C ILE A 70 -8.07 0.48 15.14
N PRO A 71 -8.70 1.51 15.72
CA PRO A 71 -9.56 1.37 16.89
C PRO A 71 -10.80 0.51 16.59
N ASP A 72 -11.33 -0.21 17.59
CA ASP A 72 -12.54 -1.04 17.45
C ASP A 72 -13.76 -0.21 17.04
N SER A 73 -13.85 1.04 17.47
CA SER A 73 -14.95 1.95 17.15
C SER A 73 -14.92 2.48 15.72
N LEU A 74 -13.79 2.36 15.01
CA LEU A 74 -13.65 2.91 13.66
C LEU A 74 -14.45 2.09 12.65
N GLN A 75 -15.19 2.80 11.79
CA GLN A 75 -15.88 2.22 10.64
C GLN A 75 -15.03 2.43 9.40
N LEU A 76 -14.34 1.38 8.94
CA LEU A 76 -13.32 1.48 7.89
C LEU A 76 -13.89 2.07 6.59
N ARG A 77 -15.08 1.62 6.14
CA ARG A 77 -15.70 2.10 4.90
C ARG A 77 -15.92 3.61 4.89
N SER A 78 -16.64 4.13 5.90
CA SER A 78 -16.93 5.57 5.95
C SER A 78 -15.65 6.39 6.09
N THR A 79 -14.70 5.94 6.93
CA THR A 79 -13.43 6.61 7.11
C THR A 79 -12.61 6.67 5.81
N MET A 80 -12.53 5.57 5.06
CA MET A 80 -11.83 5.53 3.76
C MET A 80 -12.51 6.43 2.72
N ILE A 81 -13.83 6.37 2.59
CA ILE A 81 -14.56 7.23 1.64
C ILE A 81 -14.35 8.70 1.97
N ASP A 82 -14.43 9.09 3.24
CA ASP A 82 -14.24 10.48 3.65
C ASP A 82 -12.80 10.95 3.42
N LEU A 83 -11.80 10.10 3.71
CA LEU A 83 -10.39 10.37 3.43
C LEU A 83 -10.12 10.53 1.93
N LEU A 84 -10.56 9.58 1.12
CA LEU A 84 -10.35 9.62 -0.34
C LEU A 84 -11.06 10.82 -0.96
N THR A 85 -12.30 11.13 -0.53
CA THR A 85 -13.05 12.30 -1.01
C THR A 85 -12.37 13.62 -0.63
N GLU A 86 -11.75 13.70 0.56
CA GLU A 86 -11.00 14.88 0.99
C GLU A 86 -9.72 15.09 0.18
N GLN A 87 -9.05 14.00 -0.21
CA GLN A 87 -7.75 14.06 -0.88
C GLN A 87 -7.84 14.13 -2.39
N ILE A 88 -8.93 13.62 -2.99
CA ILE A 88 -9.04 13.54 -4.44
C ILE A 88 -9.18 14.94 -5.06
N ALA A 89 -8.14 15.35 -5.75
CA ALA A 89 -8.10 16.63 -6.48
C ALA A 89 -8.40 16.47 -7.99
N GLY A 90 -8.52 15.23 -8.45
CA GLY A 90 -8.82 14.77 -9.80
C GLY A 90 -8.53 13.29 -9.88
N TYR A 91 -8.89 12.65 -10.97
CA TYR A 91 -8.56 11.24 -11.19
C TYR A 91 -8.61 10.88 -12.68
N TYR A 92 -7.80 9.91 -13.06
CA TYR A 92 -7.92 9.22 -14.33
C TYR A 92 -8.78 7.96 -14.14
N ASP A 93 -9.72 7.77 -15.05
CA ASP A 93 -10.56 6.58 -15.09
C ASP A 93 -10.21 5.74 -16.33
N PRO A 94 -9.63 4.54 -16.15
CA PRO A 94 -9.23 3.66 -17.25
C PRO A 94 -10.39 3.22 -18.14
N ASP A 95 -11.58 2.99 -17.56
CA ASP A 95 -12.75 2.50 -18.28
C ASP A 95 -13.25 3.50 -19.33
N SER A 96 -13.27 4.78 -18.97
CA SER A 96 -13.68 5.85 -19.89
C SER A 96 -12.52 6.49 -20.67
N ASN A 97 -11.26 6.13 -20.35
CA ASN A 97 -10.05 6.82 -20.82
C ASN A 97 -10.15 8.34 -20.64
N ALA A 98 -10.53 8.77 -19.44
CA ALA A 98 -10.81 10.18 -19.17
C ALA A 98 -10.19 10.66 -17.87
N LEU A 99 -9.67 11.89 -17.90
CA LEU A 99 -9.31 12.66 -16.71
C LEU A 99 -10.54 13.41 -16.22
N TYR A 100 -10.88 13.26 -14.97
CA TYR A 100 -11.97 13.96 -14.30
C TYR A 100 -11.42 14.98 -13.33
N ILE A 101 -11.74 16.23 -13.56
CA ILE A 101 -11.22 17.38 -12.82
C ILE A 101 -12.38 18.07 -12.07
N PRO A 102 -12.28 18.27 -10.74
CA PRO A 102 -13.28 19.02 -9.99
C PRO A 102 -13.48 20.43 -10.56
N ALA A 103 -14.73 20.88 -10.61
CA ALA A 103 -15.07 22.17 -11.19
C ALA A 103 -14.53 23.37 -10.38
N ASP A 104 -14.29 23.18 -9.09
CA ASP A 104 -13.84 24.16 -8.09
C ASP A 104 -12.35 24.13 -7.77
N ILE A 105 -11.55 23.40 -8.57
CA ILE A 105 -10.10 23.30 -8.35
C ILE A 105 -9.39 24.63 -8.58
N GLU A 106 -8.46 24.97 -7.70
CA GLU A 106 -7.62 26.15 -7.83
C GLU A 106 -6.65 26.07 -9.01
N PRO A 107 -6.35 27.16 -9.74
CA PRO A 107 -5.53 27.14 -10.95
C PRO A 107 -4.15 26.53 -10.78
N PHE A 108 -3.50 26.74 -9.63
CA PHE A 108 -2.19 26.13 -9.33
C PHE A 108 -2.30 24.62 -9.13
N GLN A 109 -3.29 24.18 -8.36
CA GLN A 109 -3.55 22.76 -8.12
C GLN A 109 -3.95 22.04 -9.40
N LEU A 110 -4.68 22.70 -10.30
CA LEU A 110 -5.09 22.13 -11.57
C LEU A 110 -3.89 21.61 -12.39
N ARG A 111 -2.81 22.40 -12.49
CA ARG A 111 -1.61 21.96 -13.23
C ARG A 111 -0.93 20.74 -12.57
N VAL A 112 -0.88 20.73 -11.25
CA VAL A 112 -0.33 19.61 -10.48
C VAL A 112 -1.15 18.34 -10.75
N VAL A 113 -2.46 18.43 -10.63
CA VAL A 113 -3.37 17.30 -10.83
C VAL A 113 -3.32 16.82 -12.29
N VAL A 114 -3.47 17.71 -13.27
CA VAL A 114 -3.44 17.31 -14.68
C VAL A 114 -2.12 16.63 -15.06
N SER A 115 -0.97 17.12 -14.56
CA SER A 115 0.32 16.49 -14.85
C SER A 115 0.41 15.09 -14.25
N HIS A 116 -0.13 14.88 -13.05
CA HIS A 116 -0.15 13.59 -12.36
C HIS A 116 -1.08 12.58 -13.07
N GLU A 117 -2.33 12.98 -13.30
CA GLU A 117 -3.34 12.11 -13.93
C GLU A 117 -3.00 11.76 -15.39
N LEU A 118 -2.28 12.64 -16.09
CA LEU A 118 -1.74 12.33 -17.41
C LEU A 118 -0.70 11.20 -17.37
N VAL A 119 0.06 11.06 -16.28
CA VAL A 119 0.96 9.91 -16.13
C VAL A 119 0.16 8.63 -15.97
N HIS A 120 -0.92 8.63 -15.18
CA HIS A 120 -1.81 7.47 -15.07
C HIS A 120 -2.48 7.12 -16.40
N ALA A 121 -2.92 8.12 -17.16
CA ALA A 121 -3.44 7.91 -18.52
C ALA A 121 -2.39 7.33 -19.49
N LEU A 122 -1.11 7.67 -19.29
CA LEU A 122 -0.02 7.08 -20.04
C LEU A 122 0.25 5.64 -19.58
N GLN A 123 0.32 5.40 -18.28
CA GLN A 123 0.55 4.06 -17.69
C GLN A 123 -0.48 3.06 -18.19
N ASP A 124 -1.77 3.41 -18.18
CA ASP A 124 -2.87 2.56 -18.64
C ASP A 124 -2.74 2.12 -20.12
N GLN A 125 -2.01 2.88 -20.92
CA GLN A 125 -1.75 2.52 -22.33
C GLN A 125 -0.66 1.45 -22.50
N TYR A 126 0.09 1.15 -21.43
CA TYR A 126 1.19 0.17 -21.43
C TYR A 126 0.94 -1.01 -20.51
N VAL A 127 0.22 -0.79 -19.42
CA VAL A 127 -0.15 -1.83 -18.45
C VAL A 127 -1.64 -1.74 -18.14
N LYS A 128 -2.27 -2.88 -17.87
CA LYS A 128 -3.66 -2.88 -17.40
C LYS A 128 -3.68 -2.54 -15.91
N LEU A 129 -3.88 -1.27 -15.56
CA LEU A 129 -3.87 -0.79 -14.18
C LEU A 129 -4.79 -1.61 -13.28
N ASP A 130 -6.01 -1.89 -13.72
CA ASP A 130 -6.97 -2.69 -12.94
C ASP A 130 -6.42 -4.08 -12.58
N SER A 131 -5.74 -4.76 -13.49
CA SER A 131 -5.20 -6.10 -13.23
C SER A 131 -4.07 -6.11 -12.20
N ILE A 132 -3.39 -4.98 -12.02
CA ILE A 132 -2.32 -4.81 -11.04
C ILE A 132 -2.91 -4.50 -9.67
N ILE A 133 -3.90 -3.60 -9.61
CA ILE A 133 -4.48 -3.08 -8.38
C ILE A 133 -5.47 -4.09 -7.77
N THR A 134 -6.17 -4.88 -8.58
CA THR A 134 -7.22 -5.81 -8.11
C THR A 134 -6.72 -7.17 -7.63
N GLN A 135 -5.42 -7.36 -7.41
CA GLN A 135 -4.88 -8.61 -6.84
C GLN A 135 -5.36 -8.79 -5.39
N ARG A 136 -6.52 -9.43 -5.25
CA ARG A 136 -7.09 -9.71 -3.92
C ARG A 136 -6.22 -10.67 -3.14
N ARG A 137 -6.13 -10.45 -1.82
CA ARG A 137 -5.42 -11.33 -0.87
C ARG A 137 -3.91 -11.44 -1.14
N ARG A 138 -3.32 -10.41 -1.74
CA ARG A 138 -1.89 -10.19 -1.94
C ARG A 138 -1.57 -8.73 -1.67
N ASN A 139 -1.92 -8.27 -0.47
CA ASN A 139 -1.87 -6.87 -0.08
C ASN A 139 -0.47 -6.27 -0.28
N ASP A 140 0.57 -6.97 0.13
CA ASP A 140 1.95 -6.50 0.00
C ASP A 140 2.37 -6.28 -1.46
N ARG A 141 2.09 -7.28 -2.34
CA ARG A 141 2.38 -7.16 -3.78
C ARG A 141 1.61 -6.02 -4.43
N ARG A 142 0.34 -5.86 -4.07
CA ARG A 142 -0.49 -4.75 -4.54
C ARG A 142 0.07 -3.41 -4.11
N SER A 143 0.49 -3.28 -2.84
CA SER A 143 1.10 -2.07 -2.29
C SER A 143 2.42 -1.73 -2.99
N ALA A 144 3.24 -2.73 -3.32
CA ALA A 144 4.46 -2.56 -4.08
C ALA A 144 4.19 -2.04 -5.51
N ALA A 145 3.23 -2.64 -6.21
CA ALA A 145 2.85 -2.21 -7.55
C ALA A 145 2.26 -0.78 -7.54
N GLN A 146 1.42 -0.47 -6.55
CA GLN A 146 0.89 0.87 -6.35
C GLN A 146 2.00 1.89 -6.11
N ALA A 147 3.04 1.53 -5.33
CA ALA A 147 4.20 2.38 -5.11
C ALA A 147 4.96 2.69 -6.42
N VAL A 148 5.07 1.73 -7.35
CA VAL A 148 5.67 2.01 -8.67
C VAL A 148 4.83 2.99 -9.48
N LEU A 149 3.51 2.80 -9.53
CA LEU A 149 2.62 3.64 -10.34
C LEU A 149 2.59 5.08 -9.81
N GLU A 150 2.34 5.25 -8.51
CA GLU A 150 2.29 6.57 -7.87
C GLU A 150 3.68 7.23 -7.82
N GLY A 151 4.71 6.44 -7.58
CA GLY A 151 6.09 6.90 -7.60
C GLY A 151 6.51 7.44 -8.96
N GLN A 152 6.17 6.75 -10.06
CA GLN A 152 6.44 7.22 -11.41
C GLN A 152 5.65 8.51 -11.72
N ALA A 153 4.37 8.59 -11.34
CA ALA A 153 3.57 9.79 -11.51
C ALA A 153 4.17 10.97 -10.73
N THR A 154 4.59 10.75 -9.48
CA THR A 154 5.25 11.75 -8.63
C THR A 154 6.58 12.25 -9.23
N VAL A 155 7.41 11.35 -9.75
CA VAL A 155 8.71 11.72 -10.34
C VAL A 155 8.52 12.43 -11.69
N ALA A 156 7.64 11.92 -12.55
CA ALA A 156 7.44 12.46 -13.90
C ALA A 156 6.79 13.86 -13.91
N GLN A 157 5.94 14.17 -12.94
CA GLN A 157 5.32 15.51 -12.86
C GLN A 157 6.31 16.64 -12.54
N ILE A 158 7.45 16.34 -11.87
CA ILE A 158 8.40 17.36 -11.42
C ILE A 158 8.96 18.18 -12.58
N PRO A 159 9.60 17.59 -13.61
CA PRO A 159 10.12 18.39 -14.75
C PRO A 159 9.00 19.02 -15.60
N VAL A 160 7.77 18.51 -15.54
CA VAL A 160 6.60 19.13 -16.22
C VAL A 160 6.20 20.44 -15.52
N LEU A 161 6.29 20.49 -14.21
CA LEU A 161 5.93 21.67 -13.40
C LEU A 161 7.10 22.60 -13.17
N MET A 162 8.31 22.06 -13.05
CA MET A 162 9.57 22.73 -12.75
C MET A 162 10.68 22.22 -13.69
N PRO A 163 10.75 22.74 -14.93
CA PRO A 163 11.65 22.20 -15.99
C PRO A 163 13.13 22.23 -15.64
N GLU A 164 13.54 23.08 -14.71
CA GLU A 164 14.93 23.16 -14.21
C GLU A 164 15.29 22.03 -13.24
N GLN A 165 14.30 21.36 -12.66
CA GLN A 165 14.53 20.27 -11.72
C GLN A 165 14.76 18.95 -12.45
N LYS A 166 15.78 18.24 -12.01
CA LYS A 166 16.15 16.92 -12.55
C LYS A 166 16.01 15.86 -11.44
N PRO A 167 14.87 15.18 -11.32
CA PRO A 167 14.62 14.23 -10.22
C PRO A 167 15.70 13.15 -10.12
N ASP A 168 16.24 12.71 -11.23
CA ASP A 168 17.31 11.70 -11.24
C ASP A 168 18.63 12.17 -10.57
N THR A 169 18.75 13.46 -10.22
CA THR A 169 19.88 13.98 -9.44
C THR A 169 19.59 14.09 -7.94
N PHE A 170 18.36 13.86 -7.49
CA PHE A 170 18.00 13.97 -6.09
C PHE A 170 18.68 12.86 -5.27
N PRO A 171 19.14 13.12 -4.05
CA PRO A 171 19.69 12.06 -3.20
C PRO A 171 18.71 10.90 -3.03
N LEU A 172 19.18 9.66 -2.94
CA LEU A 172 18.33 8.53 -2.61
C LEU A 172 17.70 8.72 -1.23
N GLY A 173 16.43 8.36 -1.10
CA GLY A 173 15.64 8.60 0.10
C GLY A 173 15.22 10.07 0.28
N TRP A 174 15.36 10.92 -0.74
CA TRP A 174 14.99 12.33 -0.66
C TRP A 174 13.49 12.51 -0.47
N PHE A 175 12.67 11.78 -1.21
CA PHE A 175 11.21 11.89 -1.10
C PHE A 175 10.72 11.43 0.26
N TRP A 176 11.22 10.32 0.77
CA TRP A 176 10.82 9.83 2.09
C TRP A 176 11.17 10.82 3.20
N LYS A 177 12.27 11.54 3.07
CA LYS A 177 12.64 12.62 4.01
C LYS A 177 11.69 13.81 3.96
N GLN A 178 10.98 14.05 2.85
CA GLN A 178 9.96 15.11 2.77
C GLN A 178 8.66 14.75 3.51
N ARG A 179 8.52 13.53 4.02
CA ARG A 179 7.31 13.06 4.70
C ARG A 179 6.87 13.99 5.85
N ALA A 180 7.80 14.49 6.64
CA ALA A 180 7.49 15.42 7.73
C ALA A 180 6.88 16.74 7.24
N VAL A 181 7.37 17.27 6.11
CA VAL A 181 6.83 18.48 5.47
C VAL A 181 5.43 18.20 4.92
N MET A 182 5.26 17.06 4.25
CA MET A 182 3.96 16.63 3.73
C MET A 182 2.94 16.43 4.86
N ALA A 183 3.34 15.81 5.97
CA ALA A 183 2.50 15.63 7.15
C ALA A 183 2.03 16.97 7.75
N GLN A 184 2.86 18.01 7.75
CA GLN A 184 2.46 19.34 8.20
C GLN A 184 1.39 19.98 7.29
N GLN A 185 1.49 19.77 5.99
CA GLN A 185 0.46 20.23 5.03
C GLN A 185 -0.85 19.45 5.22
N GLN A 186 -0.75 18.14 5.35
CA GLN A 186 -1.89 17.24 5.55
C GLN A 186 -2.53 17.38 6.94
N ALA A 187 -1.82 17.91 7.94
CA ALA A 187 -2.39 18.24 9.25
C ALA A 187 -3.53 19.26 9.19
N ARG A 188 -3.65 20.01 8.09
CA ARG A 188 -4.76 20.92 7.83
C ARG A 188 -6.00 20.22 7.25
N MET A 189 -5.85 19.00 6.76
CA MET A 189 -6.93 18.17 6.24
C MET A 189 -7.65 17.49 7.39
N GLN A 190 -8.95 17.71 7.50
CA GLN A 190 -9.72 17.35 8.69
C GLN A 190 -9.81 15.83 8.90
N GLN A 191 -10.05 15.09 7.84
CA GLN A 191 -10.17 13.62 7.91
C GLN A 191 -8.79 12.97 8.05
N PHE A 192 -7.83 13.42 7.25
CA PHE A 192 -6.48 12.88 7.27
C PHE A 192 -5.80 13.05 8.64
N SER A 193 -5.93 14.21 9.27
CA SER A 193 -5.30 14.48 10.57
C SER A 193 -5.82 13.58 11.71
N LYS A 194 -7.05 13.08 11.59
CA LYS A 194 -7.70 12.19 12.57
C LYS A 194 -7.55 10.71 12.24
N ALA A 195 -7.09 10.38 11.05
CA ALA A 195 -6.99 9.01 10.59
C ALA A 195 -5.92 8.23 11.40
N PRO A 196 -6.12 6.93 11.65
CA PRO A 196 -5.11 6.06 12.22
C PRO A 196 -3.80 6.07 11.43
N LEU A 197 -2.70 5.76 12.10
CA LEU A 197 -1.36 5.70 11.50
C LEU A 197 -1.35 4.84 10.23
N TRP A 198 -1.95 3.64 10.27
CA TRP A 198 -1.99 2.72 9.15
C TRP A 198 -2.61 3.36 7.90
N LEU A 199 -3.73 4.09 8.04
CA LEU A 199 -4.37 4.78 6.92
C LEU A 199 -3.51 5.94 6.39
N ARG A 200 -2.94 6.75 7.28
CA ARG A 200 -2.11 7.89 6.86
C ARG A 200 -0.86 7.46 6.12
N GLU A 201 -0.11 6.54 6.69
CA GLU A 201 1.14 6.05 6.09
C GLU A 201 0.87 5.24 4.82
N GLY A 202 -0.21 4.43 4.79
CA GLY A 202 -0.62 3.69 3.60
C GLY A 202 -0.99 4.59 2.42
N LEU A 203 -1.55 5.79 2.68
CA LEU A 203 -1.84 6.78 1.64
C LEU A 203 -0.60 7.58 1.19
N VAL A 204 0.44 7.65 1.99
CA VAL A 204 1.66 8.44 1.70
C VAL A 204 2.76 7.58 1.08
N PHE A 205 2.89 6.33 1.51
CA PHE A 205 3.96 5.43 1.09
C PHE A 205 4.07 5.24 -0.43
N PRO A 206 2.98 5.04 -1.19
CA PRO A 206 3.08 4.87 -2.63
C PRO A 206 3.73 6.07 -3.34
N TYR A 207 3.44 7.28 -2.90
CA TYR A 207 4.00 8.50 -3.48
C TYR A 207 5.47 8.70 -3.14
N LEU A 208 5.83 8.59 -1.86
CA LEU A 208 7.17 8.95 -1.40
C LEU A 208 8.15 7.79 -1.48
N GLY A 209 7.78 6.61 -0.96
CA GLY A 209 8.60 5.40 -1.07
C GLY A 209 8.72 4.93 -2.52
N GLY A 210 7.60 5.00 -3.25
CA GLY A 210 7.59 4.69 -4.67
C GLY A 210 8.47 5.64 -5.51
N ALA A 211 8.44 6.96 -5.25
CA ALA A 211 9.29 7.91 -5.96
C ALA A 211 10.78 7.65 -5.72
N ASP A 212 11.18 7.35 -4.48
CA ASP A 212 12.58 7.00 -4.17
C ASP A 212 13.02 5.72 -4.91
N PHE A 213 12.14 4.71 -4.95
CA PHE A 213 12.39 3.48 -5.71
C PHE A 213 12.49 3.73 -7.22
N VAL A 214 11.58 4.51 -7.79
CA VAL A 214 11.57 4.84 -9.23
C VAL A 214 12.83 5.58 -9.64
N ILE A 215 13.31 6.55 -8.83
CA ILE A 215 14.58 7.24 -9.10
C ILE A 215 15.74 6.27 -9.05
N TRP A 216 15.80 5.39 -8.05
CA TRP A 216 16.83 4.38 -7.96
C TRP A 216 16.81 3.44 -9.17
N TYR A 217 15.61 2.96 -9.57
CA TYR A 217 15.41 2.09 -10.73
C TYR A 217 15.91 2.75 -12.02
N ARG A 218 15.48 3.99 -12.31
CA ARG A 218 15.87 4.75 -13.51
C ARG A 218 17.37 4.96 -13.60
N ARG A 219 18.07 5.15 -12.50
CA ARG A 219 19.54 5.29 -12.46
C ARG A 219 20.25 3.97 -12.74
N LYS A 220 19.67 2.87 -12.33
CA LYS A 220 20.29 1.54 -12.47
C LYS A 220 19.95 0.87 -13.80
N TYR A 221 18.72 1.06 -14.27
CA TYR A 221 18.16 0.38 -15.43
C TYR A 221 17.62 1.41 -16.45
N PHE A 222 18.43 2.38 -16.81
CA PHE A 222 18.03 3.58 -17.57
C PHE A 222 17.37 3.28 -18.93
N ASP A 223 17.65 2.13 -19.55
CA ASP A 223 17.08 1.69 -20.83
C ASP A 223 15.84 0.79 -20.68
N GLU A 224 15.44 0.46 -19.44
CA GLU A 224 14.35 -0.48 -19.18
C GLU A 224 13.12 0.25 -18.61
N SER A 225 11.94 -0.09 -19.14
CA SER A 225 10.70 0.47 -18.60
C SER A 225 10.32 -0.22 -17.30
N ILE A 226 10.10 0.58 -16.25
CA ILE A 226 9.58 0.09 -14.98
C ILE A 226 8.14 -0.44 -15.09
N LEU A 227 7.43 -0.08 -16.16
CA LEU A 227 6.06 -0.56 -16.43
C LEU A 227 6.02 -1.93 -17.11
N ASP A 228 7.16 -2.52 -17.47
CA ASP A 228 7.16 -3.90 -17.91
C ASP A 228 6.68 -4.80 -16.76
N PRO A 229 5.64 -5.62 -16.96
CA PRO A 229 5.14 -6.52 -15.91
C PRO A 229 6.20 -7.45 -15.31
N LEU A 230 7.26 -7.77 -16.07
CA LEU A 230 8.39 -8.57 -15.60
C LEU A 230 9.34 -7.79 -14.66
N HIS A 231 9.23 -6.45 -14.64
CA HIS A 231 10.03 -5.57 -13.80
C HIS A 231 9.27 -5.03 -12.59
N MET A 232 7.99 -5.41 -12.42
CA MET A 232 7.22 -4.98 -11.25
C MET A 232 7.76 -5.64 -9.98
N PRO A 233 8.05 -4.85 -8.93
CA PRO A 233 8.38 -5.40 -7.62
C PRO A 233 7.25 -6.28 -7.09
N THR A 234 7.60 -7.33 -6.38
CA THR A 234 6.65 -8.32 -5.84
C THR A 234 6.38 -8.15 -4.36
N SER A 235 7.11 -7.25 -3.69
CA SER A 235 6.96 -6.94 -2.27
C SER A 235 7.27 -5.49 -1.93
N THR A 236 6.72 -5.00 -0.84
CA THR A 236 7.10 -3.69 -0.27
C THR A 236 8.54 -3.71 0.26
N GLU A 237 9.08 -4.86 0.60
CA GLU A 237 10.51 -5.02 0.92
C GLU A 237 11.39 -4.55 -0.23
N GLN A 238 11.08 -4.95 -1.47
CA GLN A 238 11.84 -4.54 -2.65
C GLN A 238 11.75 -3.03 -2.92
N ILE A 239 10.64 -2.39 -2.55
CA ILE A 239 10.50 -0.92 -2.60
C ILE A 239 11.37 -0.24 -1.54
N LEU A 240 11.34 -0.78 -0.32
CA LEU A 240 12.06 -0.22 0.84
C LEU A 240 13.57 -0.50 0.78
N HIS A 241 13.96 -1.58 0.14
CA HIS A 241 15.33 -2.07 -0.01
C HIS A 241 15.62 -2.41 -1.47
N PRO A 242 15.90 -1.40 -2.33
CA PRO A 242 16.09 -1.63 -3.76
C PRO A 242 17.21 -2.63 -4.11
N ASP A 243 18.14 -2.90 -3.23
CA ASP A 243 19.17 -3.96 -3.38
C ASP A 243 18.55 -5.36 -3.38
N ARG A 244 17.44 -5.57 -2.64
CA ARG A 244 16.67 -6.83 -2.67
C ARG A 244 16.04 -7.02 -4.05
N TYR A 245 15.44 -5.97 -4.59
CA TYR A 245 14.95 -5.99 -5.98
C TYR A 245 16.07 -6.32 -6.98
N ALA A 246 17.25 -5.68 -6.86
CA ALA A 246 18.39 -5.93 -7.74
C ALA A 246 18.94 -7.36 -7.61
N ALA A 247 18.85 -7.94 -6.42
CA ALA A 247 19.24 -9.32 -6.16
C ALA A 247 18.20 -10.34 -6.63
N LYS A 248 17.02 -9.88 -7.11
CA LYS A 248 15.86 -10.73 -7.44
C LYS A 248 15.41 -11.56 -6.24
N ASP A 249 15.45 -10.93 -5.07
CA ASP A 249 15.01 -11.52 -3.82
C ASP A 249 13.48 -11.47 -3.75
N GLU A 250 12.86 -12.58 -4.12
CA GLU A 250 11.41 -12.72 -4.18
C GLU A 250 10.88 -13.20 -2.82
N PRO A 251 9.76 -12.65 -2.34
CA PRO A 251 9.19 -13.09 -1.08
C PRO A 251 8.73 -14.54 -1.16
N THR A 252 8.93 -15.27 -0.07
CA THR A 252 8.41 -16.62 0.08
C THR A 252 6.89 -16.60 0.24
N ASP A 253 6.18 -17.28 -0.64
CA ASP A 253 4.72 -17.44 -0.56
C ASP A 253 4.36 -18.48 0.51
N LEU A 254 3.44 -18.13 1.41
CA LEU A 254 2.87 -19.01 2.42
C LEU A 254 1.42 -19.34 2.09
N SER A 255 1.05 -20.60 2.25
CA SER A 255 -0.34 -21.05 2.09
C SER A 255 -0.77 -21.86 3.31
N PHE A 256 -1.95 -21.58 3.84
CA PHE A 256 -2.53 -22.37 4.91
C PHE A 256 -2.90 -23.78 4.42
N THR A 257 -2.62 -24.77 5.25
CA THR A 257 -2.82 -26.21 4.96
C THR A 257 -3.39 -26.94 6.16
N GLY A 258 -3.83 -28.19 5.94
CA GLY A 258 -4.37 -29.05 7.00
C GLY A 258 -5.88 -28.90 7.19
N PRO A 259 -6.41 -29.49 8.27
CA PRO A 259 -7.86 -29.46 8.53
C PRO A 259 -8.33 -28.03 8.83
N LYS A 260 -9.55 -27.71 8.38
CA LYS A 260 -10.19 -26.45 8.76
C LYS A 260 -10.45 -26.46 10.26
N VAL A 261 -9.78 -25.58 10.96
CA VAL A 261 -9.91 -25.41 12.42
C VAL A 261 -11.17 -24.65 12.78
N ASP A 262 -11.51 -23.67 11.95
CA ASP A 262 -12.68 -22.80 12.09
C ASP A 262 -13.05 -22.18 10.75
N THR A 263 -14.12 -21.38 10.71
CA THR A 263 -14.52 -20.62 9.51
C THR A 263 -13.49 -19.55 9.20
N VAL A 264 -12.91 -19.57 7.99
CA VAL A 264 -12.02 -18.51 7.51
C VAL A 264 -12.88 -17.35 7.02
N GLN A 265 -12.80 -16.22 7.71
CA GLN A 265 -13.49 -14.98 7.35
C GLN A 265 -12.66 -14.13 6.39
N TYR A 266 -11.35 -14.10 6.62
CA TYR A 266 -10.43 -13.33 5.78
C TYR A 266 -9.03 -13.95 5.80
N GLU A 267 -8.29 -13.77 4.74
CA GLU A 267 -6.91 -14.21 4.62
C GLU A 267 -6.14 -13.22 3.74
N ASP A 268 -4.97 -12.76 4.19
CA ASP A 268 -4.08 -11.87 3.44
C ASP A 268 -2.66 -11.92 4.03
N ASN A 269 -1.79 -11.01 3.60
CA ASN A 269 -0.46 -10.77 4.15
C ASN A 269 -0.27 -9.28 4.50
N LEU A 270 0.68 -8.97 5.38
CA LEU A 270 1.05 -7.60 5.74
C LEU A 270 2.18 -7.06 4.85
N GLY A 271 3.20 -7.87 4.59
CA GLY A 271 4.44 -7.39 4.00
C GLY A 271 5.34 -6.65 4.99
N GLU A 272 6.53 -6.25 4.54
CA GLU A 272 7.46 -5.52 5.41
C GLU A 272 6.91 -4.16 5.82
N PHE A 273 6.30 -3.42 4.89
CA PHE A 273 5.82 -2.06 5.17
C PHE A 273 4.77 -2.05 6.28
N GLU A 274 3.72 -2.84 6.18
CA GLU A 274 2.67 -2.87 7.22
C GLU A 274 3.18 -3.50 8.53
N THR A 275 4.13 -4.42 8.47
CA THR A 275 4.84 -4.94 9.65
C THR A 275 5.60 -3.81 10.37
N ARG A 276 6.23 -2.88 9.65
CA ARG A 276 6.81 -1.67 10.24
C ARG A 276 5.75 -0.81 10.92
N LEU A 277 4.61 -0.61 10.25
CA LEU A 277 3.51 0.19 10.82
C LEU A 277 2.95 -0.44 12.10
N LEU A 278 2.87 -1.77 12.16
CA LEU A 278 2.48 -2.49 13.38
C LEU A 278 3.40 -2.15 14.55
N PHE A 279 4.70 -2.22 14.35
CA PHE A 279 5.66 -1.86 15.39
C PHE A 279 5.64 -0.38 15.73
N GLN A 280 5.54 0.49 14.74
CA GLN A 280 5.44 1.94 14.96
C GLN A 280 4.21 2.31 15.78
N GLN A 281 3.06 1.68 15.50
CA GLN A 281 1.81 1.87 16.26
C GLN A 281 1.99 1.54 17.75
N TRP A 282 2.64 0.43 18.06
CA TRP A 282 2.70 -0.07 19.42
C TRP A 282 3.97 0.34 20.19
N LEU A 283 5.08 0.52 19.52
CA LEU A 283 6.35 0.89 20.16
C LEU A 283 6.61 2.40 20.11
N ASN A 284 5.96 3.12 19.19
CA ASN A 284 6.12 4.56 18.99
C ASN A 284 7.58 4.98 18.69
N ASP A 285 8.28 4.14 17.93
CA ASP A 285 9.65 4.36 17.47
C ASP A 285 9.79 3.84 16.04
N GLU A 286 9.91 4.77 15.09
CA GLU A 286 9.97 4.46 13.66
C GLU A 286 11.27 3.74 13.28
N ALA A 287 12.39 4.17 13.85
CA ALA A 287 13.69 3.57 13.56
C ALA A 287 13.77 2.15 14.10
N GLU A 288 13.25 1.92 15.31
CA GLU A 288 13.13 0.57 15.87
C GLU A 288 12.17 -0.29 15.05
N ALA A 289 11.02 0.25 14.65
CA ALA A 289 10.03 -0.44 13.84
C ALA A 289 10.62 -0.94 12.50
N ALA A 290 11.37 -0.09 11.80
CA ALA A 290 12.07 -0.47 10.59
C ALA A 290 13.09 -1.59 10.84
N ARG A 291 13.88 -1.49 11.93
CA ARG A 291 14.87 -2.50 12.30
C ARG A 291 14.22 -3.85 12.67
N LEU A 292 13.07 -3.84 13.33
CA LEU A 292 12.35 -5.05 13.73
C LEU A 292 11.72 -5.79 12.56
N ALA A 293 11.32 -5.09 11.51
CA ALA A 293 10.74 -5.67 10.31
C ALA A 293 11.79 -6.09 9.25
N GLN A 294 13.03 -5.63 9.36
CA GLN A 294 14.10 -5.90 8.40
C GLN A 294 14.41 -7.40 8.32
N GLY A 295 14.55 -7.91 7.10
CA GLY A 295 14.78 -9.33 6.83
C GLY A 295 13.49 -10.16 6.83
N TRP A 296 12.36 -9.49 6.64
CA TRP A 296 11.10 -10.13 6.29
C TRP A 296 11.25 -10.82 4.92
N ASP A 297 10.80 -12.07 4.81
CA ASP A 297 10.89 -12.87 3.58
C ASP A 297 9.51 -13.38 3.13
N GLY A 298 8.48 -13.17 3.95
CA GLY A 298 7.10 -13.54 3.62
C GLY A 298 6.22 -13.70 4.84
N ASP A 299 4.93 -13.51 4.66
CA ASP A 299 3.96 -13.75 5.72
C ASP A 299 2.57 -14.10 5.16
N ARG A 300 1.76 -14.70 6.03
CA ARG A 300 0.35 -14.98 5.75
C ARG A 300 -0.43 -15.03 7.03
N TYR A 301 -1.64 -14.42 7.06
CA TYR A 301 -2.53 -14.49 8.19
C TYR A 301 -3.94 -14.90 7.80
N GLN A 302 -4.66 -15.49 8.77
CA GLN A 302 -6.10 -15.74 8.69
C GLN A 302 -6.81 -15.11 9.86
N VAL A 303 -7.98 -14.54 9.57
CA VAL A 303 -9.01 -14.16 10.53
C VAL A 303 -10.05 -15.28 10.56
N LEU A 304 -10.27 -15.85 11.72
CA LEU A 304 -11.04 -17.09 11.92
C LEU A 304 -12.22 -16.88 12.88
N GLY A 305 -13.18 -17.79 12.79
CA GLY A 305 -14.34 -17.85 13.66
C GLY A 305 -15.53 -17.04 13.13
N ASP A 306 -16.75 -17.42 13.54
CA ASP A 306 -17.99 -16.77 13.06
C ASP A 306 -18.07 -15.29 13.45
N LYS A 307 -17.35 -14.88 14.50
CA LYS A 307 -17.24 -13.49 14.95
C LYS A 307 -16.03 -12.77 14.37
N ALA A 308 -15.21 -13.44 13.53
CA ALA A 308 -13.95 -12.93 12.99
C ALA A 308 -13.03 -12.38 14.11
N ASP A 309 -12.88 -13.12 15.21
CA ASP A 309 -12.21 -12.68 16.44
C ASP A 309 -10.96 -13.49 16.81
N ALA A 310 -10.54 -14.44 15.95
CA ALA A 310 -9.29 -15.17 16.09
C ALA A 310 -8.33 -14.83 14.94
N LEU A 311 -7.08 -14.53 15.29
CA LEU A 311 -6.00 -14.22 14.37
C LEU A 311 -4.94 -15.31 14.45
N VAL A 312 -4.55 -15.86 13.31
CA VAL A 312 -3.38 -16.73 13.16
C VAL A 312 -2.49 -16.12 12.08
N TRP A 313 -1.28 -15.77 12.43
CA TRP A 313 -0.31 -15.13 11.54
C TRP A 313 1.02 -15.87 11.55
N TYR A 314 1.50 -16.24 10.39
CA TYR A 314 2.83 -16.84 10.17
C TYR A 314 3.68 -15.91 9.35
N SER A 315 4.95 -15.80 9.71
CA SER A 315 5.96 -15.09 8.95
C SER A 315 7.24 -15.91 8.82
N VAL A 316 7.96 -15.75 7.73
CA VAL A 316 9.30 -16.30 7.48
C VAL A 316 10.30 -15.17 7.31
N TRP A 317 11.57 -15.45 7.61
CA TRP A 317 12.63 -14.47 7.76
C TRP A 317 13.91 -14.96 7.09
N ASP A 318 14.75 -14.04 6.64
CA ASP A 318 16.04 -14.34 5.99
C ASP A 318 16.90 -15.32 6.80
N ASP A 319 16.96 -15.07 8.11
CA ASP A 319 17.74 -15.89 9.04
C ASP A 319 17.13 -15.96 10.45
N GLY A 320 17.74 -16.81 11.29
CA GLY A 320 17.29 -16.97 12.68
C GLY A 320 17.48 -15.72 13.56
N VAL A 321 18.40 -14.82 13.20
CA VAL A 321 18.63 -13.56 13.94
C VAL A 321 17.50 -12.58 13.64
N ALA A 322 17.09 -12.47 12.38
CA ALA A 322 15.93 -11.64 11.96
C ALA A 322 14.64 -12.16 12.60
N ALA A 323 14.39 -13.47 12.54
CA ALA A 323 13.23 -14.11 13.18
C ALA A 323 13.19 -13.86 14.70
N ALA A 324 14.31 -14.03 15.40
CA ALA A 324 14.40 -13.80 16.84
C ALA A 324 14.19 -12.32 17.21
N ARG A 325 14.77 -11.39 16.44
CA ARG A 325 14.59 -9.95 16.61
C ARG A 325 13.14 -9.55 16.43
N PHE A 326 12.49 -10.04 15.37
CA PHE A 326 11.07 -9.82 15.13
C PHE A 326 10.20 -10.39 16.26
N ALA A 327 10.41 -11.66 16.66
CA ALA A 327 9.63 -12.30 17.72
C ALA A 327 9.70 -11.50 19.03
N HIS A 328 10.92 -11.08 19.43
CA HIS A 328 11.10 -10.25 20.64
C HIS A 328 10.40 -8.88 20.51
N GLY A 329 10.49 -8.25 19.33
CA GLY A 329 9.74 -7.01 19.05
C GLY A 329 8.22 -7.22 19.15
N LEU A 330 7.74 -8.32 18.58
CA LEU A 330 6.32 -8.68 18.58
C LEU A 330 5.80 -8.96 20.00
N GLU A 331 6.55 -9.65 20.86
CA GLU A 331 6.21 -9.86 22.25
C GLU A 331 6.01 -8.53 22.99
N ARG A 332 6.90 -7.56 22.77
CA ARG A 332 6.81 -6.21 23.36
C ARG A 332 5.61 -5.44 22.84
N ALA A 333 5.37 -5.46 21.54
CA ALA A 333 4.22 -4.81 20.91
C ALA A 333 2.90 -5.41 21.41
N TRP A 334 2.84 -6.75 21.45
CA TRP A 334 1.65 -7.47 21.92
C TRP A 334 1.39 -7.30 23.42
N ALA A 335 2.42 -7.18 24.24
CA ALA A 335 2.26 -6.86 25.67
C ALA A 335 1.57 -5.48 25.84
N LYS A 336 1.97 -4.46 25.06
CA LYS A 336 1.32 -3.14 25.08
C LYS A 336 -0.12 -3.19 24.56
N ARG A 337 -0.35 -3.91 23.46
CA ARG A 337 -1.67 -4.09 22.88
C ARG A 337 -2.64 -4.75 23.89
N ARG A 338 -2.24 -5.85 24.50
CA ARG A 338 -3.04 -6.59 25.49
C ARG A 338 -3.36 -5.77 26.73
N ALA A 339 -2.49 -4.85 27.14
CA ALA A 339 -2.77 -3.95 28.27
C ALA A 339 -3.96 -3.02 28.02
N SER A 340 -4.33 -2.80 26.76
CA SER A 340 -5.48 -1.98 26.35
C SER A 340 -6.74 -2.79 26.01
N GLU A 341 -6.68 -4.13 26.04
CA GLU A 341 -7.78 -5.00 25.65
C GLU A 341 -8.63 -5.51 26.84
N PRO A 342 -9.91 -5.86 26.57
CA PRO A 342 -10.75 -6.55 27.56
C PRO A 342 -10.16 -7.90 27.97
N ALA A 343 -10.41 -8.32 29.20
CA ALA A 343 -10.05 -9.66 29.67
C ALA A 343 -10.73 -10.77 28.82
N GLY A 344 -10.07 -11.93 28.72
CA GLY A 344 -10.66 -13.11 28.08
C GLY A 344 -10.01 -13.50 26.73
N ARG A 345 -8.98 -12.79 26.30
CA ARG A 345 -8.15 -13.21 25.15
C ARG A 345 -6.87 -13.91 25.62
N ARG A 346 -6.38 -14.82 24.79
CA ARG A 346 -5.06 -15.45 24.90
C ARG A 346 -4.27 -15.13 23.65
N SER A 347 -2.98 -14.87 23.79
CA SER A 347 -2.05 -14.78 22.66
C SER A 347 -0.84 -15.67 22.90
N GLU A 348 -0.28 -16.20 21.82
CA GLU A 348 0.92 -17.02 21.79
C GLU A 348 1.81 -16.59 20.63
N ILE A 349 3.06 -16.28 20.92
CA ILE A 349 4.10 -15.98 19.93
C ILE A 349 5.13 -17.09 20.04
N GLN A 350 5.41 -17.72 18.91
CA GLN A 350 6.35 -18.85 18.87
C GLN A 350 7.30 -18.72 17.68
N GLN A 351 8.60 -18.83 17.97
CA GLN A 351 9.60 -19.07 16.94
C GLN A 351 9.58 -20.54 16.56
N LEU A 352 9.63 -20.84 15.27
CA LEU A 352 9.58 -22.21 14.74
C LEU A 352 10.29 -22.30 13.40
N ALA A 353 10.60 -23.51 12.96
CA ALA A 353 11.05 -23.75 11.60
C ALA A 353 9.82 -24.09 10.71
N ILE A 354 9.64 -23.38 9.62
CA ILE A 354 8.62 -23.64 8.61
C ILE A 354 9.32 -24.23 7.39
N GLN A 355 9.23 -25.55 7.22
CA GLN A 355 9.95 -26.29 6.17
C GLN A 355 11.45 -25.92 6.09
N GLY A 356 12.10 -25.79 7.25
CA GLY A 356 13.51 -25.47 7.36
C GLY A 356 13.86 -23.98 7.36
N ARG A 357 12.92 -23.07 7.04
CA ARG A 357 13.13 -21.62 7.14
C ARG A 357 12.81 -21.10 8.53
N PRO A 358 13.57 -20.11 9.03
CA PRO A 358 13.26 -19.43 10.29
C PRO A 358 11.89 -18.73 10.19
N GLY A 359 11.00 -19.02 11.12
CA GLY A 359 9.65 -18.47 11.13
C GLY A 359 9.18 -18.03 12.50
N VAL A 360 8.13 -17.25 12.53
CA VAL A 360 7.41 -16.83 13.73
C VAL A 360 5.92 -17.03 13.51
N ARG A 361 5.24 -17.60 14.51
CA ARG A 361 3.79 -17.68 14.53
C ARG A 361 3.25 -16.82 15.66
N LEU A 362 2.24 -16.02 15.36
CA LEU A 362 1.37 -15.36 16.32
C LEU A 362 -0.01 -15.99 16.25
N VAL A 363 -0.56 -16.32 17.40
CA VAL A 363 -1.99 -16.63 17.57
C VAL A 363 -2.56 -15.67 18.60
N ASP A 364 -3.66 -15.01 18.29
CA ASP A 364 -4.39 -14.16 19.21
C ASP A 364 -5.90 -14.41 19.05
N ALA A 365 -6.53 -14.96 20.08
CA ALA A 365 -7.92 -15.39 20.03
C ALA A 365 -8.58 -15.37 21.41
N PRO A 366 -9.91 -15.45 21.49
CA PRO A 366 -10.60 -15.71 22.75
C PRO A 366 -10.02 -16.95 23.46
N ALA A 367 -9.86 -16.89 24.77
CA ALA A 367 -9.30 -18.00 25.55
C ALA A 367 -10.07 -19.32 25.36
N ILE A 368 -11.37 -19.23 25.03
CA ILE A 368 -12.28 -20.36 24.77
C ILE A 368 -12.31 -20.81 23.31
N TRP A 369 -11.50 -20.19 22.43
CA TRP A 369 -11.50 -20.54 21.00
C TRP A 369 -11.06 -22.01 20.79
N LYS A 370 -11.84 -22.76 19.99
CA LYS A 370 -11.59 -24.19 19.74
C LYS A 370 -10.25 -24.46 19.07
N GLY A 371 -9.78 -23.50 18.25
CA GLY A 371 -8.54 -23.62 17.50
C GLY A 371 -7.26 -23.72 18.35
N TRP A 372 -7.32 -23.43 19.65
CA TRP A 372 -6.17 -23.63 20.56
C TRP A 372 -5.71 -25.08 20.66
N THR A 373 -6.54 -26.04 20.34
CA THR A 373 -6.20 -27.47 20.38
C THR A 373 -5.57 -27.97 19.08
N THR A 374 -5.85 -27.30 17.97
CA THR A 374 -5.35 -27.68 16.64
C THR A 374 -5.23 -26.43 15.81
N LEU A 375 -4.01 -25.89 15.72
CA LEU A 375 -3.77 -24.65 14.95
C LEU A 375 -3.66 -24.96 13.45
N PRO A 376 -4.11 -24.05 12.57
CA PRO A 376 -3.81 -24.15 11.14
C PRO A 376 -2.30 -24.21 10.90
N ALA A 377 -1.87 -25.05 9.99
CA ALA A 377 -0.47 -25.10 9.55
C ALA A 377 -0.27 -24.33 8.24
N VAL A 378 0.97 -23.97 7.94
CA VAL A 378 1.32 -23.37 6.65
C VAL A 378 2.35 -24.22 5.93
N ARG A 379 2.33 -24.14 4.61
CA ARG A 379 3.41 -24.62 3.74
C ARG A 379 4.00 -23.44 2.98
N LEU A 380 5.28 -23.55 2.64
CA LEU A 380 5.93 -22.65 1.72
C LEU A 380 5.61 -23.10 0.29
N SER A 381 5.25 -22.18 -0.58
CA SER A 381 5.20 -22.41 -2.01
C SER A 381 6.51 -21.86 -2.58
N ALA A 382 7.16 -22.60 -3.50
CA ALA A 382 8.16 -21.95 -4.35
C ALA A 382 7.48 -20.78 -5.04
N GLY A 383 8.08 -19.60 -5.02
CA GLY A 383 7.61 -18.47 -5.81
C GLY A 383 7.35 -18.98 -7.22
N ASN A 384 6.24 -18.61 -7.83
CA ASN A 384 5.83 -19.13 -9.13
C ASN A 384 7.01 -19.06 -10.11
N GLU A 385 7.48 -20.26 -10.55
CA GLU A 385 8.25 -20.39 -11.77
C GLU A 385 7.46 -19.83 -12.98
#